data_4059813b5c3677678cef6ddb1896c865
#
_entry.id   4059813b5c3677678cef6ddb1896c865
#
_cell.length_a   1.000
_cell.length_b   1.000
_cell.length_c   1.000
_cell.angle_alpha   90.00
_cell.angle_beta   90.00
_cell.angle_gamma   90.00
#
_symmetry.space_group_name_H-M   'P 1'
#
loop_
_entity.id
_entity.type
_entity.pdbx_description
1 polymer ?
#
loop_
_entity_poly.entity_id
_entity_poly.type
_entity_poly.pdbx_seq_one_letter_code
_entity_poly.pdbx_strand_id
1 'polypeptide(L)'
;MAREKKVQQQKKGRGKPAPRGARALPDPNEEKGLRPLRLLLAVAFLLLVGSGLGYSARWLWQQAPAVELSRVDALENVRVKAPFRAVTETQVEDILLPHLRKGFFSLDISEMREALMANPWIVNASVSRSWPNGVEVVVEEAEPLAIWGGDQLLIASGELLPRPENMKELRLPELAGDAELVERIMAQYQALAGLLTTKDMEVRRLSFDDLAGWQLELVSGIRLQLGHDELLERVDRFLSLTRGVLAPHLQKIVGVDTRYNNAVAVQWKQKDTKEN
;
A
#
# COMPACT_ATOMS: atom_id res chain seq x y z
N MET A 1 -50.81 -0.33 -52.76
CA MET A 1 -51.41 0.71 -53.60
C MET A 1 -50.33 1.19 -54.53
N ALA A 2 -50.38 0.68 -55.75
CA ALA A 2 -51.00 1.23 -56.96
C ALA A 2 -50.09 2.31 -57.51
N ARG A 3 -49.58 2.16 -58.59
CA ARG A 3 -49.86 1.97 -60.02
C ARG A 3 -48.95 2.84 -60.82
N GLU A 4 -48.19 2.28 -61.76
CA GLU A 4 -48.51 2.22 -63.23
C GLU A 4 -48.35 3.59 -63.91
N LYS A 5 -47.84 3.76 -65.02
CA LYS A 5 -47.76 3.12 -66.32
C LYS A 5 -47.03 4.08 -67.28
N LYS A 6 -46.23 3.54 -68.20
CA LYS A 6 -46.49 3.42 -69.68
C LYS A 6 -46.46 4.81 -70.36
N VAL A 7 -45.96 4.98 -71.60
CA VAL A 7 -46.03 4.26 -72.86
C VAL A 7 -45.27 5.11 -73.93
N GLN A 8 -44.39 4.51 -74.75
CA GLN A 8 -44.40 4.45 -76.21
C GLN A 8 -44.62 5.78 -76.99
N GLN A 9 -44.02 6.07 -78.08
CA GLN A 9 -43.92 5.49 -79.41
C GLN A 9 -43.16 6.50 -80.32
N GLN A 10 -42.20 6.05 -81.15
CA GLN A 10 -42.31 5.70 -82.55
C GLN A 10 -42.46 6.91 -83.56
N LYS A 11 -41.55 7.09 -84.49
CA LYS A 11 -41.64 6.81 -85.99
C LYS A 11 -40.72 7.70 -86.80
N LYS A 12 -39.86 7.06 -87.55
CA LYS A 12 -39.84 6.95 -89.06
C LYS A 12 -39.35 8.15 -89.83
N GLY A 13 -38.30 7.95 -90.63
CA GLY A 13 -38.41 8.07 -92.08
C GLY A 13 -37.17 8.54 -92.82
N ARG A 14 -36.58 7.67 -93.59
CA ARG A 14 -36.13 7.74 -94.93
C ARG A 14 -35.18 8.86 -95.43
N GLY A 15 -34.10 8.37 -96.04
CA GLY A 15 -33.47 9.00 -97.21
C GLY A 15 -32.01 8.63 -97.42
N LYS A 16 -31.73 7.65 -98.21
CA LYS A 16 -30.42 7.43 -98.88
C LYS A 16 -30.26 8.44 -100.03
N PRO A 17 -29.04 8.79 -100.52
CA PRO A 17 -28.09 7.82 -101.13
C PRO A 17 -26.60 8.13 -100.89
N ALA A 18 -25.81 7.08 -101.20
CA ALA A 18 -24.36 7.07 -101.37
C ALA A 18 -23.91 7.79 -102.68
N PRO A 19 -22.62 7.91 -103.08
CA PRO A 19 -21.41 7.17 -102.68
C PRO A 19 -20.08 8.00 -102.75
N ARG A 20 -18.98 7.29 -102.61
CA ARG A 20 -17.61 7.52 -103.07
C ARG A 20 -16.58 8.14 -102.10
N GLY A 21 -15.58 7.25 -101.88
CA GLY A 21 -14.27 7.61 -101.30
C GLY A 21 -13.66 6.42 -100.54
N ALA A 22 -13.23 5.42 -101.32
CA ALA A 22 -12.42 4.35 -100.75
C ALA A 22 -11.11 4.94 -100.26
N ARG A 23 -10.97 4.96 -98.94
CA ARG A 23 -9.68 5.18 -98.30
C ARG A 23 -9.22 3.80 -97.79
N ALA A 24 -8.08 3.35 -98.30
CA ALA A 24 -7.44 2.12 -97.93
C ALA A 24 -7.29 2.03 -96.36
N LEU A 25 -7.72 0.92 -95.83
CA LEU A 25 -7.47 0.54 -94.48
C LEU A 25 -5.97 0.31 -94.29
N PRO A 26 -5.32 0.84 -93.27
CA PRO A 26 -3.93 0.52 -92.89
C PRO A 26 -3.83 -0.94 -92.53
N ASP A 27 -2.80 -1.60 -93.02
CA ASP A 27 -2.43 -3.00 -92.83
C ASP A 27 -2.22 -3.29 -91.32
N PRO A 28 -2.89 -4.30 -90.74
CA PRO A 28 -2.78 -4.57 -89.30
C PRO A 28 -1.45 -5.20 -88.87
N ASN A 29 -0.45 -5.25 -89.73
CA ASN A 29 0.80 -5.99 -89.52
C ASN A 29 2.05 -5.09 -89.22
N GLU A 30 1.95 -3.77 -89.19
CA GLU A 30 3.13 -2.92 -88.99
C GLU A 30 3.43 -2.61 -87.52
N GLU A 31 2.59 -3.01 -86.56
CA GLU A 31 2.87 -2.75 -85.14
C GLU A 31 3.55 -3.87 -84.34
N LYS A 32 4.10 -4.89 -84.99
CA LYS A 32 4.70 -6.08 -84.36
C LYS A 32 6.12 -5.87 -83.81
N GLY A 33 6.78 -4.77 -84.14
CA GLY A 33 8.21 -4.58 -83.77
C GLY A 33 8.52 -3.98 -82.42
N LEU A 34 7.58 -3.26 -81.76
CA LEU A 34 7.88 -2.52 -80.52
C LEU A 34 7.21 -3.05 -79.26
N ARG A 35 6.32 -4.01 -79.36
CA ARG A 35 5.63 -4.61 -78.21
C ARG A 35 6.57 -5.39 -77.29
N PRO A 36 7.51 -6.20 -77.71
CA PRO A 36 8.43 -6.92 -76.82
C PRO A 36 9.38 -5.93 -76.06
N LEU A 37 9.83 -4.85 -76.72
CA LEU A 37 10.73 -3.89 -76.14
C LEU A 37 10.02 -3.04 -75.02
N ARG A 38 8.77 -2.65 -75.22
CA ARG A 38 7.95 -1.97 -74.22
C ARG A 38 7.66 -2.87 -73.05
N LEU A 39 7.42 -4.16 -73.27
CA LEU A 39 7.21 -5.13 -72.20
C LEU A 39 8.50 -5.36 -71.38
N LEU A 40 9.65 -5.46 -72.02
CA LEU A 40 10.96 -5.55 -71.34
C LEU A 40 11.29 -4.31 -70.57
N LEU A 41 11.01 -3.11 -71.09
CA LEU A 41 11.19 -1.84 -70.32
C LEU A 41 10.24 -1.73 -69.16
N ALA A 42 8.99 -2.18 -69.23
CA ALA A 42 8.05 -2.20 -68.16
C ALA A 42 8.48 -3.19 -67.06
N VAL A 43 8.97 -4.37 -67.43
CA VAL A 43 9.51 -5.33 -66.42
C VAL A 43 10.77 -4.81 -65.77
N ALA A 44 11.70 -4.21 -66.54
CA ALA A 44 12.90 -3.60 -65.98
C ALA A 44 12.58 -2.44 -65.03
N PHE A 45 11.55 -1.61 -65.35
CA PHE A 45 11.09 -0.55 -64.47
C PHE A 45 10.46 -1.08 -63.17
N LEU A 46 9.63 -2.14 -63.27
CA LEU A 46 9.07 -2.82 -62.10
C LEU A 46 10.14 -3.42 -61.19
N LEU A 47 11.17 -4.03 -61.73
CA LEU A 47 12.30 -4.56 -60.99
C LEU A 47 13.13 -3.45 -60.34
N LEU A 48 13.32 -2.31 -61.00
CA LEU A 48 14.00 -1.15 -60.45
C LEU A 48 13.22 -0.51 -59.31
N VAL A 49 11.91 -0.36 -59.45
CA VAL A 49 11.04 0.15 -58.41
C VAL A 49 10.95 -0.82 -57.22
N GLY A 50 10.82 -2.12 -57.51
CA GLY A 50 10.80 -3.16 -56.50
C GLY A 50 12.12 -3.26 -55.71
N SER A 51 13.26 -3.17 -56.39
CA SER A 51 14.58 -3.15 -55.74
C SER A 51 14.80 -1.85 -54.95
N GLY A 52 14.35 -0.69 -55.44
CA GLY A 52 14.40 0.59 -54.77
C GLY A 52 13.55 0.61 -53.48
N LEU A 53 12.35 0.06 -53.52
CA LEU A 53 11.48 -0.10 -52.36
C LEU A 53 12.07 -1.08 -51.34
N GLY A 54 12.63 -2.20 -51.82
CA GLY A 54 13.31 -3.17 -50.95
C GLY A 54 14.55 -2.59 -50.28
N TYR A 55 15.32 -1.78 -50.98
CA TYR A 55 16.52 -1.13 -50.44
C TYR A 55 16.17 -0.02 -49.44
N SER A 56 15.14 0.76 -49.74
CA SER A 56 14.65 1.81 -48.81
C SER A 56 14.00 1.23 -47.56
N ALA A 57 13.25 0.15 -47.67
CA ALA A 57 12.68 -0.56 -46.51
C ALA A 57 13.80 -1.15 -45.65
N ARG A 58 14.83 -1.77 -46.25
CA ARG A 58 15.97 -2.32 -45.54
C ARG A 58 16.80 -1.22 -44.87
N TRP A 59 16.97 -0.07 -45.54
CA TRP A 59 17.69 1.07 -44.99
C TRP A 59 16.94 1.72 -43.81
N LEU A 60 15.61 1.86 -43.92
CA LEU A 60 14.74 2.29 -42.82
C LEU A 60 14.77 1.32 -41.63
N TRP A 61 14.79 0.01 -41.90
CA TRP A 61 14.92 -1.00 -40.83
C TRP A 61 16.31 -0.97 -40.17
N GLN A 62 17.37 -0.63 -40.88
CA GLN A 62 18.71 -0.49 -40.32
C GLN A 62 18.91 0.81 -39.53
N GLN A 63 18.10 1.84 -39.81
CA GLN A 63 18.08 3.10 -39.05
C GLN A 63 17.00 3.13 -37.98
N ALA A 64 16.10 2.15 -37.92
CA ALA A 64 15.20 2.04 -36.80
C ALA A 64 16.11 1.92 -35.53
N PRO A 65 16.02 2.86 -34.58
CA PRO A 65 16.77 2.72 -33.35
C PRO A 65 16.35 1.36 -32.78
N ALA A 66 17.33 0.49 -32.55
CA ALA A 66 17.11 -0.69 -31.76
C ALA A 66 16.65 -0.16 -30.41
N VAL A 67 15.33 -0.17 -30.17
CA VAL A 67 14.79 0.07 -28.84
C VAL A 67 15.36 -1.07 -28.03
N GLU A 68 16.40 -0.79 -27.25
CA GLU A 68 16.95 -1.73 -26.30
C GLU A 68 15.83 -2.02 -25.27
N LEU A 69 14.97 -2.96 -25.60
CA LEU A 69 13.92 -3.46 -24.70
C LEU A 69 14.52 -3.92 -23.36
N SER A 70 15.80 -4.31 -23.36
CA SER A 70 16.55 -4.62 -22.15
C SER A 70 16.72 -3.41 -21.20
N ARG A 71 16.76 -2.17 -21.71
CA ARG A 71 16.80 -0.96 -20.88
C ARG A 71 15.43 -0.59 -20.33
N VAL A 72 14.36 -0.93 -21.04
CA VAL A 72 12.99 -0.62 -20.60
C VAL A 72 12.54 -1.60 -19.51
N ASP A 73 13.13 -2.79 -19.44
CA ASP A 73 12.82 -3.80 -18.42
C ASP A 73 13.70 -3.66 -17.16
N ALA A 74 14.76 -2.84 -17.21
CA ALA A 74 15.56 -2.57 -16.02
C ALA A 74 14.78 -1.70 -15.03
N LEU A 75 14.60 -2.21 -13.83
CA LEU A 75 14.02 -1.44 -12.72
C LEU A 75 15.07 -0.44 -12.23
N GLU A 76 14.82 0.86 -12.36
CA GLU A 76 15.76 1.92 -12.00
C GLU A 76 15.39 2.62 -10.70
N ASN A 77 14.10 2.66 -10.36
CA ASN A 77 13.61 3.41 -9.23
C ASN A 77 12.68 2.57 -8.35
N VAL A 78 13.09 2.32 -7.12
CA VAL A 78 12.23 1.78 -6.07
C VAL A 78 12.05 2.87 -5.03
N ARG A 79 10.80 3.28 -4.81
CA ARG A 79 10.46 4.28 -3.82
C ARG A 79 9.62 3.65 -2.73
N VAL A 80 10.18 3.58 -1.53
CA VAL A 80 9.47 3.09 -0.35
C VAL A 80 9.03 4.27 0.50
N LYS A 81 7.77 4.28 0.88
CA LYS A 81 7.18 5.22 1.84
C LYS A 81 6.67 4.44 3.02
N ALA A 82 7.29 4.62 4.16
CA ALA A 82 6.90 4.01 5.43
C ALA A 82 7.28 4.94 6.58
N PRO A 83 6.65 4.81 7.75
CA PRO A 83 7.05 5.54 8.96
C PRO A 83 8.42 5.11 9.49
N PHE A 84 8.87 3.89 9.18
CA PHE A 84 10.13 3.27 9.62
C PHE A 84 10.32 3.29 11.16
N ARG A 85 9.22 3.03 11.89
CA ARG A 85 9.23 2.96 13.35
C ARG A 85 9.50 1.54 13.86
N ALA A 86 8.69 0.58 13.38
CA ALA A 86 8.81 -0.83 13.75
C ALA A 86 9.65 -1.62 12.74
N VAL A 87 9.50 -1.31 11.47
CA VAL A 87 10.19 -1.96 10.36
C VAL A 87 11.28 -1.01 9.85
N THR A 88 12.49 -1.53 9.58
CA THR A 88 13.58 -0.75 9.00
C THR A 88 13.51 -0.74 7.48
N GLU A 89 14.06 0.30 6.85
CA GLU A 89 14.17 0.39 5.39
C GLU A 89 14.87 -0.84 4.81
N THR A 90 15.96 -1.27 5.45
CA THR A 90 16.71 -2.47 5.04
C THR A 90 15.85 -3.73 5.06
N GLN A 91 14.99 -3.90 6.08
CA GLN A 91 14.08 -5.06 6.14
C GLN A 91 13.08 -5.05 5.00
N VAL A 92 12.53 -3.89 4.64
CA VAL A 92 11.60 -3.76 3.50
C VAL A 92 12.33 -4.04 2.19
N GLU A 93 13.55 -3.54 2.03
CA GLU A 93 14.39 -3.81 0.85
C GLU A 93 14.71 -5.30 0.73
N ASP A 94 15.10 -5.97 1.81
CA ASP A 94 15.42 -7.40 1.82
C ASP A 94 14.20 -8.26 1.42
N ILE A 95 13.00 -7.89 1.86
CA ILE A 95 11.76 -8.55 1.47
C ILE A 95 11.48 -8.39 -0.03
N LEU A 96 11.72 -7.19 -0.55
CA LEU A 96 11.40 -6.86 -1.94
C LEU A 96 12.45 -7.35 -2.94
N LEU A 97 13.73 -7.44 -2.52
CA LEU A 97 14.86 -7.73 -3.39
C LEU A 97 14.70 -8.98 -4.29
N PRO A 98 14.17 -10.12 -3.83
CA PRO A 98 13.95 -11.31 -4.66
C PRO A 98 12.96 -11.06 -5.81
N HIS A 99 11.95 -10.21 -5.58
CA HIS A 99 10.90 -9.90 -6.55
C HIS A 99 11.38 -8.88 -7.59
N LEU A 100 12.21 -7.90 -7.18
CA LEU A 100 12.72 -6.84 -8.04
C LEU A 100 13.68 -7.34 -9.12
N ARG A 101 14.31 -8.51 -8.92
CA ARG A 101 15.24 -9.12 -9.90
C ARG A 101 14.57 -9.64 -11.16
N LYS A 102 13.25 -9.78 -11.17
CA LYS A 102 12.48 -10.34 -12.29
C LYS A 102 12.29 -9.36 -13.47
N GLY A 103 12.68 -8.08 -13.33
CA GLY A 103 12.46 -7.01 -14.30
C GLY A 103 11.08 -6.34 -14.18
N PHE A 104 10.95 -5.11 -14.71
CA PHE A 104 9.76 -4.25 -14.49
C PHE A 104 8.45 -4.87 -15.00
N PHE A 105 8.46 -5.49 -16.19
CA PHE A 105 7.24 -6.08 -16.77
C PHE A 105 6.85 -7.40 -16.12
N SER A 106 7.82 -8.12 -15.57
CA SER A 106 7.63 -9.43 -14.93
C SER A 106 7.38 -9.33 -13.42
N LEU A 107 7.29 -8.12 -12.87
CA LEU A 107 6.97 -7.90 -11.46
C LEU A 107 5.56 -8.41 -11.14
N ASP A 108 5.44 -9.23 -10.13
CA ASP A 108 4.17 -9.58 -9.53
C ASP A 108 3.90 -8.69 -8.31
N ILE A 109 3.01 -7.71 -8.49
CA ILE A 109 2.63 -6.75 -7.47
C ILE A 109 1.94 -7.44 -6.29
N SER A 110 1.16 -8.49 -6.57
CA SER A 110 0.42 -9.22 -5.54
C SER A 110 1.37 -10.02 -4.66
N GLU A 111 2.32 -10.74 -5.29
CA GLU A 111 3.36 -11.49 -4.59
C GLU A 111 4.23 -10.58 -3.69
N MET A 112 4.59 -9.39 -4.20
CA MET A 112 5.33 -8.39 -3.41
C MET A 112 4.55 -7.89 -2.20
N ARG A 113 3.25 -7.61 -2.41
CA ARG A 113 2.36 -7.18 -1.33
C ARG A 113 2.21 -8.26 -0.27
N GLU A 114 1.98 -9.51 -0.68
CA GLU A 114 1.86 -10.66 0.23
C GLU A 114 3.15 -10.88 1.03
N ALA A 115 4.32 -10.75 0.39
CA ALA A 115 5.61 -10.85 1.06
C ALA A 115 5.79 -9.76 2.13
N LEU A 116 5.37 -8.53 1.86
CA LEU A 116 5.39 -7.45 2.85
C LEU A 116 4.42 -7.72 4.00
N MET A 117 3.19 -8.17 3.69
CA MET A 117 2.15 -8.48 4.68
C MET A 117 2.48 -9.70 5.54
N ALA A 118 3.47 -10.52 5.17
CA ALA A 118 3.99 -11.60 6.01
C ALA A 118 4.76 -11.09 7.25
N ASN A 119 5.18 -9.82 7.25
CA ASN A 119 5.76 -9.20 8.43
C ASN A 119 4.64 -8.74 9.39
N PRO A 120 4.59 -9.23 10.64
CA PRO A 120 3.50 -8.90 11.58
C PRO A 120 3.41 -7.42 11.95
N TRP A 121 4.48 -6.65 11.73
CA TRP A 121 4.49 -5.20 11.94
C TRP A 121 3.88 -4.41 10.78
N ILE A 122 3.55 -5.05 9.66
CA ILE A 122 2.94 -4.41 8.50
C ILE A 122 1.45 -4.71 8.47
N VAL A 123 0.63 -3.73 8.79
CA VAL A 123 -0.85 -3.84 8.80
C VAL A 123 -1.40 -3.75 7.38
N ASN A 124 -0.79 -2.92 6.55
CA ASN A 124 -1.18 -2.76 5.16
C ASN A 124 0.03 -2.43 4.28
N ALA A 125 0.02 -2.94 3.06
CA ALA A 125 1.01 -2.62 2.05
C ALA A 125 0.33 -2.36 0.70
N SER A 126 0.71 -1.27 0.05
CA SER A 126 0.31 -0.94 -1.31
C SER A 126 1.53 -0.93 -2.20
N VAL A 127 1.51 -1.72 -3.25
CA VAL A 127 2.58 -1.79 -4.24
C VAL A 127 2.01 -1.37 -5.59
N SER A 128 2.64 -0.43 -6.27
CA SER A 128 2.19 0.07 -7.56
C SER A 128 3.36 0.30 -8.51
N ARG A 129 3.10 0.13 -9.82
CA ARG A 129 4.09 0.47 -10.84
C ARG A 129 4.13 1.97 -11.08
N SER A 130 5.32 2.54 -11.08
CA SER A 130 5.58 3.93 -11.44
C SER A 130 6.30 3.98 -12.78
N TRP A 131 5.57 4.39 -13.81
CA TRP A 131 6.13 4.47 -15.17
C TRP A 131 7.27 5.49 -15.27
N PRO A 132 8.31 5.23 -16.12
CA PRO A 132 8.41 4.10 -17.07
C PRO A 132 8.99 2.80 -16.46
N ASN A 133 9.77 2.83 -15.38
CA ASN A 133 10.59 1.71 -14.89
C ASN A 133 10.79 1.75 -13.36
N GLY A 134 9.76 2.19 -12.63
CA GLY A 134 9.80 2.30 -11.18
C GLY A 134 8.70 1.52 -10.47
N VAL A 135 8.90 1.30 -9.17
CA VAL A 135 7.92 0.76 -8.24
C VAL A 135 7.76 1.71 -7.06
N GLU A 136 6.54 1.99 -6.69
CA GLU A 136 6.19 2.71 -5.48
C GLU A 136 5.56 1.74 -4.50
N VAL A 137 6.11 1.71 -3.30
CA VAL A 137 5.68 0.87 -2.17
C VAL A 137 5.29 1.80 -1.04
N VAL A 138 4.08 1.64 -0.53
CA VAL A 138 3.59 2.35 0.66
C VAL A 138 3.28 1.31 1.71
N VAL A 139 3.87 1.45 2.88
CA VAL A 139 3.72 0.53 4.02
C VAL A 139 3.08 1.27 5.18
N GLU A 140 2.07 0.67 5.77
CA GLU A 140 1.44 1.09 7.03
C GLU A 140 1.86 0.13 8.13
N GLU A 141 2.50 0.66 9.16
CA GLU A 141 2.96 -0.11 10.30
C GLU A 141 1.89 -0.18 11.39
N ALA A 142 1.93 -1.28 12.16
CA ALA A 142 1.14 -1.42 13.38
C ALA A 142 1.51 -0.34 14.39
N GLU A 143 0.50 0.27 15.02
CA GLU A 143 0.70 1.26 16.06
C GLU A 143 0.65 0.59 17.43
N PRO A 144 1.75 0.61 18.21
CA PRO A 144 1.79 0.03 19.53
C PRO A 144 1.03 0.91 20.53
N LEU A 145 0.17 0.30 21.34
CA LEU A 145 -0.61 0.96 22.40
C LEU A 145 0.03 0.84 23.76
N ALA A 146 0.68 -0.28 24.04
CA ALA A 146 1.26 -0.57 25.34
C ALA A 146 2.44 -1.53 25.24
N ILE A 147 3.29 -1.55 26.27
CA ILE A 147 4.29 -2.58 26.49
C ILE A 147 3.61 -3.72 27.25
N TRP A 148 3.74 -4.95 26.78
CA TRP A 148 3.20 -6.14 27.45
C TRP A 148 4.31 -6.98 28.06
N GLY A 149 4.22 -7.21 29.38
CA GLY A 149 5.17 -8.06 30.10
C GLY A 149 6.63 -7.62 30.05
N GLY A 150 6.92 -6.45 29.47
CA GLY A 150 8.25 -5.85 29.37
C GLY A 150 8.94 -6.02 28.01
N ASP A 151 8.69 -7.09 27.28
CA ASP A 151 9.41 -7.47 26.06
C ASP A 151 8.55 -7.56 24.79
N GLN A 152 7.24 -7.49 24.92
CA GLN A 152 6.30 -7.45 23.81
C GLN A 152 5.60 -6.10 23.71
N LEU A 153 5.01 -5.81 22.56
CA LEU A 153 4.17 -4.66 22.33
C LEU A 153 2.76 -5.12 21.97
N LEU A 154 1.80 -4.53 22.66
CA LEU A 154 0.38 -4.70 22.35
C LEU A 154 -0.01 -3.66 21.31
N ILE A 155 -0.54 -4.11 20.17
CA ILE A 155 -1.01 -3.24 19.08
C ILE A 155 -2.53 -3.05 19.14
N ALA A 156 -3.05 -2.13 18.33
CA ALA A 156 -4.46 -1.75 18.33
C ALA A 156 -5.44 -2.90 18.01
N SER A 157 -4.98 -3.93 17.28
CA SER A 157 -5.77 -5.13 17.01
C SER A 157 -5.93 -6.08 18.21
N GLY A 158 -5.20 -5.85 19.31
CA GLY A 158 -5.14 -6.75 20.46
C GLY A 158 -4.07 -7.83 20.35
N GLU A 159 -3.27 -7.83 19.30
CA GLU A 159 -2.19 -8.78 19.08
C GLU A 159 -0.92 -8.37 19.83
N LEU A 160 -0.18 -9.36 20.30
CA LEU A 160 1.12 -9.17 20.96
C LEU A 160 2.24 -9.44 19.97
N LEU A 161 3.05 -8.43 19.70
CA LEU A 161 4.20 -8.52 18.80
C LEU A 161 5.53 -8.40 19.56
N PRO A 162 6.60 -9.08 19.10
CA PRO A 162 7.92 -8.88 19.65
C PRO A 162 8.35 -7.42 19.56
N ARG A 163 8.94 -6.88 20.61
CA ARG A 163 9.38 -5.48 20.65
C ARG A 163 10.65 -5.30 19.80
N PRO A 164 10.62 -4.49 18.72
CA PRO A 164 11.78 -4.22 17.91
C PRO A 164 12.84 -3.40 18.67
N GLU A 165 14.11 -3.57 18.31
CA GLU A 165 15.24 -2.87 18.93
C GLU A 165 15.10 -1.35 18.90
N ASN A 166 14.63 -0.81 17.76
CA ASN A 166 14.41 0.62 17.55
C ASN A 166 13.24 1.21 18.32
N MET A 167 12.42 0.36 18.98
CA MET A 167 11.31 0.77 19.84
C MET A 167 11.57 0.59 21.33
N LYS A 168 12.78 0.21 21.73
CA LYS A 168 13.11 -0.01 23.16
C LYS A 168 12.97 1.23 24.05
N GLU A 169 13.13 2.42 23.49
CA GLU A 169 13.02 3.68 24.25
C GLU A 169 11.60 4.27 24.22
N LEU A 170 10.64 3.58 23.60
CA LEU A 170 9.28 4.07 23.49
C LEU A 170 8.61 4.14 24.86
N ARG A 171 8.06 5.32 25.19
CA ARG A 171 7.35 5.56 26.46
C ARG A 171 5.87 5.24 26.26
N LEU A 172 5.50 4.03 26.54
CA LEU A 172 4.12 3.55 26.55
C LEU A 172 3.77 3.03 27.94
N PRO A 173 2.47 2.98 28.29
CA PRO A 173 2.03 2.29 29.49
C PRO A 173 2.42 0.81 29.44
N GLU A 174 2.74 0.25 30.59
CA GLU A 174 3.04 -1.16 30.72
C GLU A 174 1.80 -1.93 31.17
N LEU A 175 1.40 -2.93 30.40
CA LEU A 175 0.32 -3.85 30.72
C LEU A 175 0.90 -5.23 31.01
N ALA A 176 0.35 -5.93 32.00
CA ALA A 176 0.82 -7.25 32.37
C ALA A 176 -0.29 -8.14 32.92
N GLY A 177 -0.21 -9.41 32.58
CA GLY A 177 -1.12 -10.45 33.04
C GLY A 177 -0.99 -11.67 32.16
N ASP A 178 -1.95 -12.60 32.26
CA ASP A 178 -2.02 -13.73 31.37
C ASP A 178 -2.34 -13.28 29.93
N ALA A 179 -1.70 -13.88 28.94
CA ALA A 179 -1.92 -13.59 27.53
C ALA A 179 -3.38 -13.83 27.07
N GLU A 180 -4.09 -14.74 27.74
CA GLU A 180 -5.52 -14.97 27.47
C GLU A 180 -6.41 -13.81 27.91
N LEU A 181 -5.92 -12.93 28.78
CA LEU A 181 -6.63 -11.79 29.33
C LEU A 181 -6.29 -10.44 28.66
N VAL A 182 -5.54 -10.46 27.55
CA VAL A 182 -5.08 -9.24 26.84
C VAL A 182 -6.23 -8.28 26.56
N GLU A 183 -7.32 -8.77 25.95
CA GLU A 183 -8.49 -7.94 25.60
C GLU A 183 -9.14 -7.33 26.87
N ARG A 184 -9.27 -8.12 27.92
CA ARG A 184 -9.82 -7.66 29.20
C ARG A 184 -8.94 -6.59 29.83
N ILE A 185 -7.63 -6.80 29.87
CA ILE A 185 -6.68 -5.86 30.47
C ILE A 185 -6.63 -4.57 29.64
N MET A 186 -6.66 -4.66 28.31
CA MET A 186 -6.71 -3.51 27.41
C MET A 186 -8.00 -2.69 27.62
N ALA A 187 -9.15 -3.33 27.71
CA ALA A 187 -10.43 -2.66 27.95
C ALA A 187 -10.44 -1.93 29.31
N GLN A 188 -9.92 -2.57 30.36
CA GLN A 188 -9.81 -1.93 31.68
C GLN A 188 -8.81 -0.77 31.68
N TYR A 189 -7.68 -0.93 30.97
CA TYR A 189 -6.72 0.16 30.80
C TYR A 189 -7.35 1.38 30.11
N GLN A 190 -8.08 1.19 29.01
CA GLN A 190 -8.74 2.28 28.29
C GLN A 190 -9.75 3.03 29.17
N ALA A 191 -10.57 2.29 29.94
CA ALA A 191 -11.53 2.87 30.87
C ALA A 191 -10.84 3.67 31.98
N LEU A 192 -9.76 3.13 32.57
CA LEU A 192 -8.99 3.79 33.60
C LEU A 192 -8.23 5.02 33.09
N ALA A 193 -7.60 4.90 31.92
CA ALA A 193 -6.89 6.02 31.29
C ALA A 193 -7.84 7.19 31.01
N GLY A 194 -9.04 6.92 30.50
CA GLY A 194 -10.07 7.93 30.30
C GLY A 194 -10.48 8.63 31.61
N LEU A 195 -10.66 7.87 32.71
CA LEU A 195 -11.02 8.41 34.02
C LEU A 195 -9.88 9.27 34.63
N LEU A 196 -8.63 8.76 34.57
CA LEU A 196 -7.47 9.39 35.16
C LEU A 196 -7.02 10.66 34.43
N THR A 197 -7.11 10.68 33.09
CA THR A 197 -6.78 11.84 32.25
C THR A 197 -7.62 13.07 32.66
N THR A 198 -8.86 12.88 33.08
CA THR A 198 -9.72 13.97 33.55
C THR A 198 -9.18 14.64 34.84
N LYS A 199 -8.15 14.09 35.45
CA LYS A 199 -7.53 14.51 36.73
C LYS A 199 -6.04 14.74 36.60
N ASP A 200 -5.52 14.91 35.39
CA ASP A 200 -4.08 15.08 35.13
C ASP A 200 -3.22 13.93 35.69
N MET A 201 -3.79 12.74 35.76
CA MET A 201 -3.09 11.53 36.18
C MET A 201 -2.96 10.57 35.01
N GLU A 202 -1.82 9.92 34.91
CA GLU A 202 -1.52 8.98 33.82
C GLU A 202 -1.12 7.63 34.39
N VAL A 203 -1.57 6.58 33.67
CA VAL A 203 -1.22 5.19 33.97
C VAL A 203 0.21 4.94 33.50
N ARG A 204 1.05 4.49 34.40
CA ARG A 204 2.37 3.95 34.10
C ARG A 204 2.32 2.45 33.83
N ARG A 205 1.63 1.71 34.72
CA ARG A 205 1.49 0.27 34.64
C ARG A 205 0.11 -0.17 35.14
N LEU A 206 -0.50 -1.11 34.43
CA LEU A 206 -1.69 -1.84 34.90
C LEU A 206 -1.39 -3.33 34.79
N SER A 207 -1.60 -4.08 35.86
CA SER A 207 -1.44 -5.52 35.85
C SER A 207 -2.60 -6.23 36.53
N PHE A 208 -2.86 -7.44 36.07
CA PHE A 208 -3.80 -8.36 36.71
C PHE A 208 -3.10 -9.68 37.05
N ASP A 209 -3.33 -10.15 38.26
CA ASP A 209 -2.86 -11.43 38.77
C ASP A 209 -4.01 -12.11 39.50
N ASP A 210 -4.16 -13.43 39.36
CA ASP A 210 -5.28 -14.16 39.93
C ASP A 210 -5.30 -14.15 41.46
N LEU A 211 -4.17 -13.99 42.10
CA LEU A 211 -4.06 -13.92 43.59
C LEU A 211 -4.17 -12.51 44.11
N ALA A 212 -3.47 -11.56 43.49
CA ALA A 212 -3.39 -10.17 43.96
C ALA A 212 -4.51 -9.28 43.41
N GLY A 213 -5.15 -9.69 42.30
CA GLY A 213 -6.09 -8.90 41.55
C GLY A 213 -5.42 -7.78 40.73
N TRP A 214 -6.17 -6.73 40.47
CA TRP A 214 -5.71 -5.58 39.72
C TRP A 214 -4.75 -4.72 40.53
N GLN A 215 -3.67 -4.32 39.90
CA GLN A 215 -2.67 -3.38 40.44
C GLN A 215 -2.44 -2.30 39.40
N LEU A 216 -2.47 -1.05 39.85
CA LEU A 216 -2.27 0.14 39.04
C LEU A 216 -1.10 0.95 39.58
N GLU A 217 -0.17 1.33 38.73
CA GLU A 217 0.88 2.30 39.06
C GLU A 217 0.69 3.55 38.17
N LEU A 218 0.70 4.70 38.83
CA LEU A 218 0.61 6.00 38.17
C LEU A 218 2.01 6.51 37.81
N VAL A 219 2.10 7.39 36.82
CA VAL A 219 3.35 8.05 36.41
C VAL A 219 3.97 8.84 37.61
N SER A 220 3.13 9.33 38.55
CA SER A 220 3.59 9.94 39.79
C SER A 220 4.32 8.98 40.76
N GLY A 221 4.29 7.67 40.47
CA GLY A 221 4.89 6.62 41.31
C GLY A 221 3.95 6.07 42.38
N ILE A 222 2.71 6.55 42.48
CA ILE A 222 1.72 6.01 43.41
C ILE A 222 1.22 4.66 42.89
N ARG A 223 1.25 3.63 43.72
CA ARG A 223 0.73 2.29 43.44
C ARG A 223 -0.61 2.09 44.12
N LEU A 224 -1.58 1.59 43.37
CA LEU A 224 -2.93 1.27 43.85
C LEU A 224 -3.15 -0.23 43.82
N GLN A 225 -3.56 -0.82 44.91
CA GLN A 225 -4.07 -2.18 44.97
C GLN A 225 -5.59 -2.13 44.89
N LEU A 226 -6.12 -2.66 43.78
CA LEU A 226 -7.53 -2.53 43.42
C LEU A 226 -8.33 -3.82 43.65
N GLY A 227 -7.66 -4.99 43.80
CA GLY A 227 -8.34 -6.28 43.94
C GLY A 227 -9.02 -6.75 42.66
N HIS A 228 -10.04 -7.60 42.75
CA HIS A 228 -10.62 -8.28 41.61
C HIS A 228 -11.81 -7.56 40.97
N ASP A 229 -12.59 -6.83 41.78
CA ASP A 229 -13.89 -6.26 41.44
C ASP A 229 -13.91 -4.73 41.58
N GLU A 230 -14.92 -4.09 41.00
CA GLU A 230 -15.21 -2.66 41.16
C GLU A 230 -14.04 -1.71 40.88
N LEU A 231 -13.24 -2.05 39.85
CA LEU A 231 -11.99 -1.37 39.53
C LEU A 231 -12.16 0.14 39.36
N LEU A 232 -13.15 0.55 38.56
CA LEU A 232 -13.41 1.97 38.29
C LEU A 232 -13.91 2.72 39.55
N GLU A 233 -14.77 2.08 40.32
CA GLU A 233 -15.31 2.67 41.57
C GLU A 233 -14.19 2.88 42.62
N ARG A 234 -13.28 1.92 42.70
CA ARG A 234 -12.14 2.02 43.63
C ARG A 234 -11.16 3.11 43.24
N VAL A 235 -10.93 3.28 41.92
CA VAL A 235 -10.11 4.37 41.40
C VAL A 235 -10.82 5.71 41.59
N ASP A 236 -12.14 5.82 41.34
CA ASP A 236 -12.89 7.06 41.58
C ASP A 236 -12.89 7.46 43.07
N ARG A 237 -13.00 6.47 43.97
CA ARG A 237 -12.85 6.69 45.41
C ARG A 237 -11.47 7.26 45.74
N PHE A 238 -10.41 6.69 45.22
CA PHE A 238 -9.05 7.23 45.36
C PHE A 238 -8.98 8.67 44.85
N LEU A 239 -9.50 8.95 43.67
CA LEU A 239 -9.53 10.29 43.08
C LEU A 239 -10.30 11.29 43.92
N SER A 240 -11.38 10.86 44.56
CA SER A 240 -12.14 11.70 45.49
C SER A 240 -11.32 12.08 46.74
N LEU A 241 -10.55 11.13 47.25
CA LEU A 241 -9.66 11.38 48.41
C LEU A 241 -8.47 12.29 48.05
N THR A 242 -7.96 12.20 46.80
CA THR A 242 -6.85 13.08 46.35
C THR A 242 -7.26 14.53 46.21
N ARG A 243 -8.54 14.85 46.07
CA ARG A 243 -9.07 16.23 46.07
C ARG A 243 -9.32 16.77 47.49
N GLY A 244 -9.44 15.89 48.45
CA GLY A 244 -9.72 16.22 49.85
C GLY A 244 -8.54 15.98 50.77
N VAL A 245 -8.70 14.98 51.62
CA VAL A 245 -7.78 14.67 52.71
C VAL A 245 -6.35 14.35 52.28
N LEU A 246 -6.17 13.77 51.12
CA LEU A 246 -4.84 13.37 50.61
C LEU A 246 -4.13 14.46 49.80
N ALA A 247 -4.84 15.51 49.37
CA ALA A 247 -4.30 16.55 48.48
C ALA A 247 -2.95 17.15 49.01
N PRO A 248 -2.78 17.55 50.25
CA PRO A 248 -1.52 18.14 50.74
C PRO A 248 -0.39 17.12 50.89
N HIS A 249 -0.69 15.82 50.75
CA HIS A 249 0.25 14.73 51.04
C HIS A 249 0.57 13.83 49.87
N LEU A 250 0.05 14.11 48.68
CA LEU A 250 0.20 13.25 47.49
C LEU A 250 1.64 12.87 47.18
N GLN A 251 2.58 13.80 47.33
CA GLN A 251 4.01 13.57 47.08
C GLN A 251 4.67 12.60 48.09
N LYS A 252 4.01 12.37 49.23
CA LYS A 252 4.50 11.47 50.29
C LYS A 252 3.89 10.07 50.20
N ILE A 253 2.93 9.86 49.32
CA ILE A 253 2.25 8.58 49.15
C ILE A 253 3.10 7.68 48.23
N VAL A 254 3.30 6.43 48.64
CA VAL A 254 3.93 5.38 47.84
C VAL A 254 2.89 4.40 47.31
N GLY A 255 1.88 4.11 48.13
CA GLY A 255 0.85 3.17 47.77
C GLY A 255 -0.47 3.41 48.50
N VAL A 256 -1.54 2.96 47.87
CA VAL A 256 -2.89 3.00 48.45
C VAL A 256 -3.57 1.66 48.21
N ASP A 257 -4.03 1.01 49.24
CA ASP A 257 -4.85 -0.18 49.15
C ASP A 257 -6.33 0.23 49.23
N THR A 258 -7.05 0.01 48.14
CA THR A 258 -8.47 0.38 48.00
C THR A 258 -9.41 -0.82 48.05
N ARG A 259 -8.91 -1.99 48.39
CA ARG A 259 -9.69 -3.24 48.42
C ARG A 259 -10.81 -3.24 49.47
N TYR A 260 -10.69 -2.39 50.48
CA TYR A 260 -11.71 -2.24 51.52
C TYR A 260 -12.91 -1.43 51.02
N ASN A 261 -14.14 -1.84 51.43
CA ASN A 261 -15.37 -1.19 50.92
C ASN A 261 -15.53 0.26 51.41
N ASN A 262 -15.15 0.55 52.65
CA ASN A 262 -15.39 1.85 53.29
C ASN A 262 -14.13 2.57 53.73
N ALA A 263 -12.95 2.08 53.42
CA ALA A 263 -11.69 2.64 53.85
C ALA A 263 -10.59 2.45 52.77
N VAL A 264 -9.53 3.22 52.91
CA VAL A 264 -8.29 3.00 52.17
C VAL A 264 -7.14 2.96 53.15
N ALA A 265 -6.16 2.08 52.89
CA ALA A 265 -4.92 2.08 53.65
C ALA A 265 -3.84 2.80 52.83
N VAL A 266 -3.18 3.78 53.40
CA VAL A 266 -2.17 4.59 52.72
C VAL A 266 -0.78 4.23 53.24
N GLN A 267 0.10 3.90 52.27
CA GLN A 267 1.51 3.66 52.54
C GLN A 267 2.29 4.95 52.25
N TRP A 268 2.96 5.46 53.26
CA TRP A 268 3.75 6.69 53.20
C TRP A 268 5.21 6.41 52.86
N LYS A 269 5.89 7.35 52.21
CA LYS A 269 7.35 7.35 52.08
C LYS A 269 7.98 7.35 53.45
N GLN A 270 8.89 6.41 53.73
CA GLN A 270 9.68 6.45 54.94
C GLN A 270 10.54 7.73 54.95
N LYS A 271 10.56 8.43 56.05
CA LYS A 271 11.56 9.49 56.28
C LYS A 271 12.92 8.79 56.32
N ASP A 272 13.83 9.17 55.45
CA ASP A 272 15.25 8.85 55.65
C ASP A 272 15.68 9.44 56.96
N THR A 273 15.67 8.63 58.02
CA THR A 273 16.33 8.96 59.26
C THR A 273 17.82 8.82 58.99
N LYS A 274 18.44 9.86 58.40
CA LYS A 274 19.89 10.00 58.52
C LYS A 274 20.18 10.19 59.97
N GLU A 275 20.60 9.14 60.66
CA GLU A 275 21.32 9.24 61.92
C GLU A 275 22.54 10.11 61.67
N ASN A 276 22.62 11.12 62.47
CA ASN A 276 23.75 12.05 62.60
C ASN A 276 24.87 11.35 63.34
#